data_d8731d9b25d10bd5fbf245b2200c9de1
#
_entry.id   d8731d9b25d10bd5fbf245b2200c9de1
#
_cell.length_a   1.000
_cell.length_b   1.000
_cell.length_c   1.000
_cell.angle_alpha   90.00
_cell.angle_beta   90.00
_cell.angle_gamma   90.00
#
_symmetry.space_group_name_H-M   'P 1'
#
loop_
_entity.id
_entity.type
_entity.pdbx_description
1 polymer ?
#
loop_
_entity_poly.entity_id
_entity_poly.type
_entity_poly.pdbx_seq_one_letter_code
_entity_poly.pdbx_strand_id
1 'polypeptide(L)'
;MALVPYVIEKTATGERSYDIFSRLLDDRIIMLSEEVNDTTASLIVAQMLYLESQDPDKDIQFYINSPGGSVTAGMAIYDTMQYIKCDVATICVGMAASMGAFLLASGTKGKRMALPNAEIMIHQPSAGTQGQITDCLLYTSPSPRDSTSSR
;
A
#
# COMPACT_ATOMS: atom_id res chain seq x y z
N MET A 1 -9.04 20.78 -4.12
CA MET A 1 -7.72 20.16 -3.94
C MET A 1 -7.00 20.86 -2.80
N ALA A 2 -6.58 20.12 -1.82
CA ALA A 2 -5.86 20.69 -0.69
C ALA A 2 -4.44 21.06 -1.09
N LEU A 3 -3.95 22.14 -0.56
CA LEU A 3 -2.55 22.52 -0.74
C LEU A 3 -1.67 21.56 0.06
N VAL A 4 -0.61 21.09 -0.57
CA VAL A 4 0.38 20.24 0.10
C VAL A 4 1.32 21.14 0.90
N PRO A 5 1.41 20.97 2.22
CA PRO A 5 2.31 21.80 3.02
C PRO A 5 3.77 21.45 2.75
N TYR A 6 4.62 22.43 2.95
CA TYR A 6 6.06 22.28 2.85
C TYR A 6 6.69 22.28 4.23
N VAL A 7 7.76 21.53 4.38
CA VAL A 7 8.56 21.46 5.61
C VAL A 7 9.96 21.96 5.29
N ILE A 8 10.49 22.78 6.16
CA ILE A 8 11.86 23.29 6.03
C ILE A 8 12.72 22.61 7.09
N GLU A 9 13.76 21.95 6.66
CA GLU A 9 14.76 21.34 7.55
C GLU A 9 16.06 22.12 7.51
N LYS A 10 16.63 22.36 8.68
CA LYS A 10 17.95 22.93 8.80
C LYS A 10 18.99 21.82 8.76
N THR A 11 19.95 21.97 7.84
CA THR A 11 21.06 21.05 7.71
C THR A 11 22.36 21.77 8.03
N ALA A 12 23.45 21.03 8.16
CA ALA A 12 24.78 21.61 8.41
C ALA A 12 25.23 22.55 7.29
N THR A 13 24.71 22.38 6.08
CA THR A 13 25.08 23.17 4.90
C THR A 13 24.01 24.19 4.49
N GLY A 14 22.91 24.32 5.26
CA GLY A 14 21.84 25.27 4.97
C GLY A 14 20.47 24.70 5.26
N GLU A 15 19.46 25.20 4.53
CA GLU A 15 18.08 24.76 4.68
C GLU A 15 17.63 23.98 3.46
N ARG A 16 16.82 22.96 3.67
CA ARG A 16 16.15 22.21 2.60
C ARG A 16 14.65 22.29 2.78
N SER A 17 13.97 22.51 1.67
CA SER A 17 12.52 22.54 1.62
C SER A 17 12.03 21.24 0.97
N TYR A 18 11.05 20.59 1.62
CA TYR A 18 10.39 19.40 1.11
C TYR A 18 8.88 19.61 1.16
N ASP A 19 8.13 19.07 0.19
CA ASP A 19 6.72 18.88 0.46
C ASP A 19 6.56 17.77 1.49
N ILE A 20 5.40 17.72 2.17
CA ILE A 20 5.21 16.79 3.28
C ILE A 20 5.39 15.32 2.85
N PHE A 21 4.92 14.95 1.66
CA PHE A 21 5.03 13.57 1.20
C PHE A 21 6.49 13.19 0.89
N SER A 22 7.24 14.08 0.28
CA SER A 22 8.67 13.87 0.03
C SER A 22 9.45 13.76 1.33
N ARG A 23 9.09 14.55 2.33
CA ARG A 23 9.73 14.46 3.65
C ARG A 23 9.45 13.13 4.33
N LEU A 24 8.19 12.67 4.27
CA LEU A 24 7.82 11.38 4.83
C LEU A 24 8.51 10.24 4.09
N LEU A 25 8.64 10.36 2.77
CA LEU A 25 9.32 9.36 1.96
C LEU A 25 10.78 9.19 2.39
N ASP A 26 11.43 10.27 2.81
CA ASP A 26 12.80 10.22 3.32
C ASP A 26 12.90 9.32 4.57
N ASP A 27 11.83 9.23 5.34
CA ASP A 27 11.70 8.31 6.47
C ASP A 27 11.09 6.96 6.09
N ARG A 28 11.04 6.66 4.79
CA ARG A 28 10.53 5.40 4.23
C ARG A 28 9.03 5.20 4.45
N ILE A 29 8.29 6.29 4.48
CA ILE A 29 6.83 6.29 4.64
C ILE A 29 6.17 6.59 3.31
N ILE A 30 5.27 5.70 2.89
CA ILE A 30 4.45 5.86 1.70
C ILE A 30 2.99 5.92 2.14
N MET A 31 2.23 6.87 1.57
CA MET A 31 0.82 7.05 1.88
C MET A 31 -0.05 6.71 0.68
N LEU A 32 -0.98 5.78 0.87
CA LEU A 32 -2.09 5.58 -0.05
C LEU A 32 -3.34 6.14 0.64
N SER A 33 -3.72 7.36 0.30
CA SER A 33 -4.81 8.07 0.98
C SER A 33 -5.94 8.45 0.05
N GLU A 34 -6.09 7.72 -1.04
CA GLU A 34 -7.15 7.95 -2.02
C GLU A 34 -7.48 6.66 -2.76
N GLU A 35 -8.34 6.76 -3.76
CA GLU A 35 -8.73 5.65 -4.59
C GLU A 35 -7.52 5.05 -5.32
N VAL A 36 -7.53 3.72 -5.48
CA VAL A 36 -6.51 3.00 -6.24
C VAL A 36 -6.84 3.10 -7.73
N ASN A 37 -6.00 3.77 -8.48
CA ASN A 37 -6.10 3.88 -9.93
C ASN A 37 -4.70 3.81 -10.54
N ASP A 38 -4.61 3.89 -11.87
CA ASP A 38 -3.32 3.75 -12.56
C ASP A 38 -2.31 4.81 -12.12
N THR A 39 -2.77 6.03 -11.89
CA THR A 39 -1.90 7.14 -11.46
C THR A 39 -1.37 6.90 -10.04
N THR A 40 -2.26 6.59 -9.09
CA THR A 40 -1.84 6.37 -7.70
C THR A 40 -0.96 5.13 -7.58
N ALA A 41 -1.31 4.07 -8.31
CA ALA A 41 -0.49 2.86 -8.32
C ALA A 41 0.92 3.12 -8.87
N SER A 42 1.00 3.85 -9.97
CA SER A 42 2.30 4.18 -10.57
C SER A 42 3.20 4.97 -9.62
N LEU A 43 2.62 5.94 -8.91
CA LEU A 43 3.36 6.72 -7.91
C LEU A 43 3.85 5.86 -6.75
N ILE A 44 3.00 4.94 -6.27
CA ILE A 44 3.37 4.06 -5.15
C ILE A 44 4.45 3.08 -5.58
N VAL A 45 4.31 2.49 -6.76
CA VAL A 45 5.32 1.57 -7.32
C VAL A 45 6.66 2.28 -7.44
N ALA A 46 6.67 3.50 -8.00
CA ALA A 46 7.90 4.28 -8.16
C ALA A 46 8.55 4.56 -6.79
N GLN A 47 7.76 4.91 -5.79
CA GLN A 47 8.27 5.17 -4.44
C GLN A 47 8.87 3.90 -3.81
N MET A 48 8.22 2.76 -3.99
CA MET A 48 8.75 1.49 -3.48
C MET A 48 10.08 1.12 -4.13
N LEU A 49 10.17 1.27 -5.44
CA LEU A 49 11.42 1.00 -6.16
C LEU A 49 12.53 1.95 -5.74
N TYR A 50 12.20 3.21 -5.53
CA TYR A 50 13.16 4.20 -5.05
C TYR A 50 13.69 3.84 -3.67
N LEU A 51 12.80 3.48 -2.74
CA LEU A 51 13.20 3.13 -1.38
C LEU A 51 14.05 1.86 -1.35
N GLU A 52 13.73 0.88 -2.19
CA GLU A 52 14.57 -0.31 -2.30
C GLU A 52 15.97 0.05 -2.78
N SER A 53 16.09 0.95 -3.74
CA SER A 53 17.39 1.37 -4.24
C SER A 53 18.23 2.09 -3.18
N GLN A 54 17.57 2.75 -2.23
CA GLN A 54 18.25 3.45 -1.14
C GLN A 54 18.78 2.49 -0.09
N ASP A 55 17.97 1.53 0.33
CA ASP A 55 18.36 0.52 1.32
C ASP A 55 17.39 -0.66 1.24
N PRO A 56 17.81 -1.78 0.65
CA PRO A 56 16.93 -2.95 0.51
C PRO A 56 16.69 -3.69 1.82
N ASP A 57 17.42 -3.38 2.89
CA ASP A 57 17.34 -4.10 4.15
C ASP A 57 16.42 -3.43 5.17
N LYS A 58 15.99 -2.20 4.89
CA LYS A 58 15.10 -1.46 5.81
C LYS A 58 13.66 -1.57 5.37
N ASP A 59 12.76 -1.64 6.36
CA ASP A 59 11.33 -1.72 6.13
C ASP A 59 10.78 -0.47 5.47
N ILE A 60 9.76 -0.67 4.67
CA ILE A 60 8.92 0.40 4.15
C ILE A 60 7.66 0.45 5.01
N GLN A 61 7.25 1.66 5.42
CA GLN A 61 6.01 1.87 6.17
C GLN A 61 4.94 2.33 5.17
N PHE A 62 4.00 1.45 4.86
CA PHE A 62 2.96 1.72 3.89
C PHE A 62 1.63 1.97 4.60
N TYR A 63 1.24 3.24 4.68
CA TYR A 63 0.00 3.67 5.31
C TYR A 63 -1.13 3.65 4.30
N ILE A 64 -2.25 3.04 4.67
CA ILE A 64 -3.39 2.83 3.78
C ILE A 64 -4.65 3.46 4.38
N ASN A 65 -5.24 4.38 3.64
CA ASN A 65 -6.55 4.97 3.91
C ASN A 65 -7.26 5.09 2.57
N SER A 66 -7.88 4.00 2.12
CA SER A 66 -8.39 3.92 0.76
C SER A 66 -9.67 3.10 0.68
N PRO A 67 -10.65 3.55 -0.11
CA PRO A 67 -11.85 2.77 -0.39
C PRO A 67 -11.61 1.64 -1.39
N GLY A 68 -10.39 1.53 -1.91
CA GLY A 68 -10.07 0.58 -2.97
C GLY A 68 -10.10 1.23 -4.33
N GLY A 69 -10.46 0.47 -5.36
CA GLY A 69 -10.50 0.97 -6.73
C GLY A 69 -10.15 -0.11 -7.74
N SER A 70 -9.34 0.24 -8.70
CA SER A 70 -8.96 -0.67 -9.79
C SER A 70 -8.19 -1.89 -9.29
N VAL A 71 -8.67 -3.07 -9.64
CA VAL A 71 -8.02 -4.33 -9.30
C VAL A 71 -6.65 -4.43 -9.99
N THR A 72 -6.60 -4.09 -11.26
CA THR A 72 -5.35 -4.15 -12.04
C THR A 72 -4.29 -3.22 -11.45
N ALA A 73 -4.68 -2.00 -11.11
CA ALA A 73 -3.77 -1.04 -10.49
C ALA A 73 -3.31 -1.53 -9.11
N GLY A 74 -4.22 -2.08 -8.32
CA GLY A 74 -3.87 -2.65 -7.02
C GLY A 74 -2.91 -3.83 -7.13
N MET A 75 -3.08 -4.66 -8.15
CA MET A 75 -2.17 -5.78 -8.38
C MET A 75 -0.76 -5.33 -8.76
N ALA A 76 -0.63 -4.18 -9.44
CA ALA A 76 0.69 -3.60 -9.71
C ALA A 76 1.41 -3.25 -8.40
N ILE A 77 0.68 -2.68 -7.45
CA ILE A 77 1.25 -2.39 -6.13
C ILE A 77 1.61 -3.68 -5.40
N TYR A 78 0.69 -4.64 -5.39
CA TYR A 78 0.89 -5.93 -4.75
C TYR A 78 2.13 -6.64 -5.28
N ASP A 79 2.25 -6.75 -6.60
CA ASP A 79 3.39 -7.42 -7.21
C ASP A 79 4.70 -6.73 -6.84
N THR A 80 4.70 -5.42 -6.79
CA THR A 80 5.89 -4.66 -6.38
C THR A 80 6.25 -4.94 -4.92
N MET A 81 5.26 -4.99 -4.04
CA MET A 81 5.48 -5.33 -2.63
C MET A 81 6.14 -6.71 -2.48
N GLN A 82 5.77 -7.66 -3.34
CA GLN A 82 6.35 -9.00 -3.31
C GLN A 82 7.71 -9.06 -4.00
N TYR A 83 7.93 -8.21 -4.98
CA TYR A 83 9.14 -8.23 -5.81
C TYR A 83 10.34 -7.62 -5.10
N ILE A 84 10.15 -6.52 -4.37
CA ILE A 84 11.24 -5.81 -3.70
C ILE A 84 11.75 -6.61 -2.50
N LYS A 85 13.00 -6.38 -2.12
CA LYS A 85 13.63 -7.08 -0.98
C LYS A 85 13.19 -6.51 0.36
N CYS A 86 12.82 -5.24 0.39
CA CYS A 86 12.36 -4.62 1.63
C CYS A 86 11.11 -5.31 2.15
N ASP A 87 11.03 -5.50 3.46
CA ASP A 87 9.74 -5.82 4.08
C ASP A 87 8.85 -4.59 4.01
N VAL A 88 7.57 -4.82 3.79
CA VAL A 88 6.58 -3.74 3.72
C VAL A 88 5.62 -3.89 4.88
N ALA A 89 5.78 -3.03 5.88
CA ALA A 89 4.82 -2.94 6.97
C ALA A 89 3.60 -2.15 6.48
N THR A 90 2.41 -2.66 6.73
CA THR A 90 1.17 -1.99 6.32
C THR A 90 0.40 -1.52 7.54
N ILE A 91 -0.10 -0.30 7.49
CA ILE A 91 -0.83 0.31 8.60
C ILE A 91 -2.14 0.93 8.05
N CYS A 92 -3.27 0.45 8.56
CA CYS A 92 -4.56 1.03 8.19
C CYS A 92 -4.84 2.27 9.05
N VAL A 93 -5.07 3.38 8.39
CA VAL A 93 -5.49 4.65 9.01
C VAL A 93 -6.83 5.01 8.42
N GLY A 94 -7.85 5.17 9.24
CA GLY A 94 -9.19 5.48 8.77
C GLY A 94 -9.89 4.28 8.19
N MET A 95 -9.65 3.96 6.93
CA MET A 95 -10.35 2.87 6.26
C MET A 95 -9.47 2.15 5.25
N ALA A 96 -9.61 0.84 5.19
CA ALA A 96 -9.09 0.04 4.09
C ALA A 96 -10.22 -0.85 3.59
N ALA A 97 -10.74 -0.54 2.42
CA ALA A 97 -11.86 -1.27 1.86
C ALA A 97 -11.51 -1.87 0.50
N SER A 98 -12.06 -3.04 0.20
CA SER A 98 -11.91 -3.71 -1.09
C SER A 98 -10.42 -3.90 -1.44
N MET A 99 -9.95 -3.32 -2.53
CA MET A 99 -8.53 -3.40 -2.92
C MET A 99 -7.60 -2.81 -1.85
N GLY A 100 -8.07 -1.80 -1.10
CA GLY A 100 -7.33 -1.26 0.03
C GLY A 100 -7.12 -2.28 1.13
N ALA A 101 -8.14 -3.07 1.45
CA ALA A 101 -8.04 -4.16 2.42
C ALA A 101 -7.10 -5.26 1.92
N PHE A 102 -7.14 -5.55 0.63
CA PHE A 102 -6.24 -6.53 0.03
C PHE A 102 -4.78 -6.10 0.19
N LEU A 103 -4.47 -4.84 -0.11
CA LEU A 103 -3.12 -4.32 0.03
C LEU A 103 -2.66 -4.31 1.49
N LEU A 104 -3.56 -3.97 2.40
CA LEU A 104 -3.27 -4.04 3.83
C LEU A 104 -2.88 -5.45 4.25
N ALA A 105 -3.63 -6.44 3.79
CA ALA A 105 -3.39 -7.85 4.09
C ALA A 105 -2.12 -8.38 3.41
N SER A 106 -1.65 -7.68 2.39
CA SER A 106 -0.47 -8.08 1.61
C SER A 106 0.86 -7.66 2.24
N GLY A 107 0.81 -6.94 3.35
CA GLY A 107 2.02 -6.56 4.08
C GLY A 107 2.79 -7.77 4.58
N THR A 108 4.03 -7.54 4.95
CA THR A 108 4.89 -8.59 5.49
C THR A 108 4.28 -9.20 6.75
N LYS A 109 4.30 -10.51 6.84
CA LYS A 109 3.74 -11.23 7.98
C LYS A 109 4.34 -10.72 9.30
N GLY A 110 3.47 -10.40 10.25
CA GLY A 110 3.86 -9.84 11.53
C GLY A 110 4.06 -8.34 11.54
N LYS A 111 3.94 -7.69 10.36
CA LYS A 111 4.13 -6.23 10.21
C LYS A 111 2.90 -5.55 9.65
N ARG A 112 1.74 -6.16 9.83
CA ARG A 112 0.45 -5.61 9.40
C ARG A 112 -0.31 -5.12 10.62
N MET A 113 -0.82 -3.90 10.57
CA MET A 113 -1.52 -3.33 11.71
C MET A 113 -2.62 -2.36 11.28
N ALA A 114 -3.50 -2.06 12.20
CA ALA A 114 -4.55 -1.07 12.02
C ALA A 114 -4.61 -0.22 13.28
N LEU A 115 -4.86 1.08 13.10
CA LEU A 115 -5.07 1.96 14.24
C LEU A 115 -6.42 1.64 14.90
N PRO A 116 -6.60 1.99 16.18
CA PRO A 116 -7.75 1.48 16.96
C PRO A 116 -9.13 1.78 16.38
N ASN A 117 -9.29 2.90 15.68
CA ASN A 117 -10.58 3.28 15.12
C ASN A 117 -10.65 3.05 13.61
N ALA A 118 -9.69 2.33 13.04
CA ALA A 118 -9.68 2.05 11.61
C ALA A 118 -10.72 0.99 11.27
N GLU A 119 -11.30 1.12 10.08
CA GLU A 119 -12.24 0.16 9.54
C GLU A 119 -11.60 -0.61 8.40
N ILE A 120 -11.79 -1.92 8.42
CA ILE A 120 -11.34 -2.80 7.34
C ILE A 120 -12.58 -3.45 6.76
N MET A 121 -12.82 -3.22 5.47
CA MET A 121 -14.02 -3.71 4.82
C MET A 121 -13.67 -4.60 3.65
N ILE A 122 -14.18 -5.82 3.71
CA ILE A 122 -14.06 -6.79 2.62
C ILE A 122 -15.47 -7.09 2.14
N HIS A 123 -15.71 -6.88 0.87
CA HIS A 123 -17.00 -7.18 0.28
C HIS A 123 -16.82 -7.76 -1.10
N GLN A 124 -17.84 -8.47 -1.55
CA GLN A 124 -17.85 -8.99 -2.90
C GLN A 124 -17.95 -7.84 -3.88
N PRO A 125 -17.00 -7.69 -4.82
CA PRO A 125 -17.07 -6.57 -5.75
C PRO A 125 -18.26 -6.69 -6.67
N SER A 126 -18.88 -5.54 -6.91
CA SER A 126 -19.88 -5.37 -7.95
C SER A 126 -19.11 -5.17 -9.25
N ALA A 127 -18.86 -6.22 -9.98
CA ALA A 127 -18.13 -6.11 -11.22
C ALA A 127 -19.11 -6.16 -12.39
N GLY A 128 -18.84 -5.39 -13.45
CA GLY A 128 -19.55 -5.49 -14.69
C GLY A 128 -19.24 -6.76 -15.46
N THR A 129 -18.45 -7.65 -14.89
CA THR A 129 -18.12 -8.94 -15.48
C THR A 129 -19.06 -10.02 -14.97
N GLN A 130 -19.37 -10.97 -15.81
CA GLN A 130 -20.13 -12.14 -15.41
C GLN A 130 -19.26 -13.01 -14.48
N GLY A 131 -19.90 -13.51 -13.43
CA GLY A 131 -19.22 -14.37 -12.49
C GLY A 131 -19.18 -13.79 -11.09
N GLN A 132 -19.00 -14.65 -10.13
CA GLN A 132 -18.92 -14.28 -8.73
C GLN A 132 -17.47 -14.07 -8.31
N ILE A 133 -17.28 -13.40 -7.18
CA ILE A 133 -15.94 -13.19 -6.61
C ILE A 133 -15.21 -14.52 -6.42
N THR A 134 -15.94 -15.59 -6.12
CA THR A 134 -15.36 -16.91 -5.99
C THR A 134 -14.68 -17.39 -7.27
N ASP A 135 -15.26 -17.05 -8.43
CA ASP A 135 -14.66 -17.40 -9.71
C ASP A 135 -13.38 -16.60 -9.96
N CYS A 136 -13.38 -15.35 -9.60
CA CYS A 136 -12.18 -14.52 -9.67
C CYS A 136 -11.09 -15.03 -8.72
N LEU A 137 -11.47 -15.46 -7.54
CA LEU A 137 -10.53 -15.97 -6.54
C LEU A 137 -9.92 -17.31 -6.93
N LEU A 138 -10.56 -18.08 -7.81
CA LEU A 138 -9.98 -19.33 -8.30
C LEU A 138 -8.65 -19.11 -9.02
N TYR A 139 -8.48 -17.96 -9.65
CA TYR A 139 -7.26 -17.63 -10.37
C TYR A 139 -6.24 -16.88 -9.50
N THR A 140 -6.69 -16.28 -8.42
CA THR A 140 -5.84 -15.47 -7.54
C THR A 140 -5.74 -16.05 -6.14
N SER A 141 -6.35 -17.19 -5.90
CA SER A 141 -6.37 -17.85 -4.59
C SER A 141 -4.96 -18.14 -4.10
N PRO A 142 -4.76 -18.12 -2.80
CA PRO A 142 -3.52 -18.62 -2.24
C PRO A 142 -3.27 -20.06 -2.68
N SER A 143 -2.00 -20.43 -2.74
CA SER A 143 -1.64 -21.80 -3.04
C SER A 143 -2.21 -22.73 -1.95
N PRO A 144 -2.33 -24.03 -2.22
CA PRO A 144 -2.76 -25.00 -1.21
C PRO A 144 -1.92 -24.93 0.07
N ARG A 145 -0.67 -24.51 -0.04
CA ARG A 145 0.21 -24.33 1.12
C ARG A 145 -0.31 -23.17 2.01
N ASP A 146 -0.74 -22.08 1.39
CA ASP A 146 -1.25 -20.93 2.13
C ASP A 146 -2.56 -21.27 2.84
N SER A 147 -3.42 -22.02 2.19
CA SER A 147 -4.69 -22.44 2.79
C SER A 147 -4.47 -23.41 3.96
N THR A 148 -3.41 -24.18 3.96
CA THR A 148 -3.06 -25.06 5.08
C THR A 148 -2.37 -24.29 6.21
N SER A 149 -1.69 -23.21 5.92
CA SER A 149 -1.02 -22.40 6.93
C SER A 149 -1.99 -21.55 7.75
N SER A 150 -3.22 -21.44 7.34
CA SER A 150 -4.24 -20.68 8.05
C SER A 150 -4.89 -21.42 9.21
N ARG A 151 -4.48 -22.64 9.52
CA ARG A 151 -4.98 -23.47 10.60
C ARG A 151 -4.32 -23.15 11.93
#